data_4f90d10eb2fc8e2385608b95da6eb152
#
_entry.id   4f90d10eb2fc8e2385608b95da6eb152
#
_cell.length_a   1.000
_cell.length_b   1.000
_cell.length_c   1.000
_cell.angle_alpha   90.00
_cell.angle_beta   90.00
_cell.angle_gamma   90.00
#
_symmetry.space_group_name_H-M   'P 1'
#
loop_
_entity.id
_entity.type
_entity.pdbx_description
1 polymer ?
#
loop_
_entity_poly.entity_id
_entity_poly.type
_entity_poly.pdbx_seq_one_letter_code
_entity_poly.pdbx_strand_id
1 'polypeptide(L)'
;LGDVYKRQAYYQSNVEGEMINKIHEVGFDYDGIVLNAGAYTHTSIALQDAIRAVTAPVIEVHISNVHTREEFRHKSMISCACAGVICGFGLHSYRLAIEALLMRK
;
A
#
# COMPACT_ATOMS: atom_id res chain seq x y z
N LEU A 1 15.91 13.49 -5.92
CA LEU A 1 15.22 12.24 -6.29
C LEU A 1 15.25 12.03 -7.81
N GLY A 2 16.43 11.76 -8.34
CA GLY A 2 16.56 11.49 -9.77
C GLY A 2 15.67 10.35 -10.25
N ASP A 3 15.45 9.37 -9.38
CA ASP A 3 14.65 8.19 -9.72
C ASP A 3 13.15 8.44 -9.69
N VAL A 4 12.73 9.61 -9.29
CA VAL A 4 11.32 9.99 -9.34
C VAL A 4 10.80 9.97 -10.78
N TYR A 5 11.68 10.00 -11.74
CA TYR A 5 11.30 9.95 -13.16
C TYR A 5 10.94 8.55 -13.64
N LYS A 6 11.05 7.55 -12.79
CA LYS A 6 10.53 6.25 -13.13
C LYS A 6 9.02 6.33 -13.31
N ARG A 7 8.51 5.43 -14.12
CA ARG A 7 7.10 5.41 -14.46
C ARG A 7 6.24 5.32 -13.20
N GLN A 8 5.31 6.25 -13.07
CA GLN A 8 4.36 6.27 -11.96
C GLN A 8 2.95 6.27 -12.53
N ALA A 9 2.04 5.62 -11.82
CA ALA A 9 0.63 5.64 -12.13
C ALA A 9 -0.14 5.86 -10.84
N TYR A 10 -1.26 6.55 -10.95
CA TYR A 10 -2.14 6.79 -9.84
C TYR A 10 -3.47 6.08 -10.08
N TYR A 11 -4.01 5.47 -9.03
CA TYR A 11 -5.28 4.78 -9.13
C TYR A 11 -6.05 4.95 -7.82
N GLN A 12 -7.35 5.10 -7.92
CA GLN A 12 -8.21 5.23 -6.75
C GLN A 12 -9.52 4.48 -7.00
N SER A 13 -9.94 3.71 -6.01
CA SER A 13 -11.23 3.02 -6.03
C SER A 13 -11.65 2.70 -4.61
N ASN A 14 -12.95 2.69 -4.35
CA ASN A 14 -13.50 2.22 -3.09
C ASN A 14 -14.11 0.82 -3.24
N VAL A 15 -13.84 0.14 -4.34
CA VAL A 15 -14.33 -1.21 -4.62
C VAL A 15 -13.18 -2.20 -4.43
N GLU A 16 -13.35 -3.13 -3.49
CA GLU A 16 -12.31 -4.10 -3.14
C GLU A 16 -11.81 -4.87 -4.35
N GLY A 17 -12.73 -5.38 -5.17
CA GLY A 17 -12.36 -6.18 -6.34
C GLY A 17 -11.57 -5.39 -7.36
N GLU A 18 -11.87 -4.09 -7.51
CA GLU A 18 -11.13 -3.23 -8.43
C GLU A 18 -9.71 -2.99 -7.95
N MET A 19 -9.51 -2.82 -6.64
CA MET A 19 -8.17 -2.68 -6.07
C MET A 19 -7.35 -3.96 -6.29
N ILE A 20 -7.97 -5.11 -6.07
CA ILE A 20 -7.33 -6.40 -6.29
C ILE A 20 -6.91 -6.55 -7.75
N ASN A 21 -7.81 -6.22 -8.67
CA ASN A 21 -7.52 -6.30 -10.09
C ASN A 21 -6.37 -5.37 -10.48
N LYS A 22 -6.32 -4.17 -9.89
CA LYS A 22 -5.26 -3.23 -10.17
C LYS A 22 -3.91 -3.72 -9.65
N ILE A 23 -3.88 -4.32 -8.48
CA ILE A 23 -2.66 -4.91 -7.94
C ILE A 23 -2.14 -6.00 -8.88
N HIS A 24 -3.03 -6.87 -9.35
CA HIS A 24 -2.64 -7.92 -10.31
C HIS A 24 -2.12 -7.32 -11.61
N GLU A 25 -2.74 -6.25 -12.08
CA GLU A 25 -2.35 -5.61 -13.34
C GLU A 25 -0.95 -5.01 -13.26
N VAL A 26 -0.62 -4.32 -12.17
CA VAL A 26 0.64 -3.57 -12.07
C VAL A 26 1.73 -4.31 -11.31
N GLY A 27 1.38 -5.35 -10.59
CA GLY A 27 2.27 -5.98 -9.61
C GLY A 27 3.49 -6.69 -10.18
N PHE A 28 3.54 -6.91 -11.49
CA PHE A 28 4.68 -7.54 -12.14
C PHE A 28 5.45 -6.57 -13.04
N ASP A 29 4.92 -5.36 -13.24
CA ASP A 29 5.50 -4.39 -14.17
C ASP A 29 6.13 -3.20 -13.49
N TYR A 30 5.63 -2.83 -12.31
CA TYR A 30 6.13 -1.67 -11.57
C TYR A 30 7.13 -2.11 -10.52
N ASP A 31 8.00 -1.19 -10.12
CA ASP A 31 9.05 -1.46 -9.14
C ASP A 31 8.52 -1.50 -7.70
N GLY A 32 7.31 -1.01 -7.49
CA GLY A 32 6.69 -1.04 -6.17
C GLY A 32 5.29 -0.46 -6.21
N ILE A 33 4.55 -0.73 -5.14
CA ILE A 33 3.18 -0.25 -4.97
C ILE A 33 3.08 0.44 -3.62
N VAL A 34 2.49 1.63 -3.60
CA VAL A 34 2.10 2.31 -2.36
C VAL A 34 0.59 2.15 -2.25
N LEU A 35 0.15 1.48 -1.20
CA LEU A 35 -1.25 1.10 -1.06
C LEU A 35 -1.86 1.68 0.21
N ASN A 36 -2.88 2.52 0.02
CA ASN A 36 -3.79 2.92 1.09
C ASN A 36 -5.11 2.20 0.85
N ALA A 37 -5.33 1.12 1.55
CA ALA A 37 -6.52 0.30 1.37
C ALA A 37 -7.71 0.80 2.20
N GLY A 38 -7.53 1.86 2.98
CA GLY A 38 -8.60 2.40 3.82
C GLY A 38 -9.11 1.35 4.79
N ALA A 39 -10.42 1.26 4.92
CA ALA A 39 -11.05 0.31 5.84
C ALA A 39 -10.81 -1.15 5.45
N TYR A 40 -10.56 -1.43 4.19
CA TYR A 40 -10.25 -2.80 3.76
C TYR A 40 -8.96 -3.34 4.35
N THR A 41 -8.08 -2.47 4.82
CA THR A 41 -6.88 -2.85 5.57
C THR A 41 -7.23 -3.79 6.73
N HIS A 42 -8.37 -3.55 7.36
CA HIS A 42 -8.74 -4.22 8.61
C HIS A 42 -9.62 -5.44 8.39
N THR A 43 -10.05 -5.70 7.16
CA THR A 43 -11.03 -6.74 6.86
C THR A 43 -10.66 -7.66 5.70
N SER A 44 -9.80 -7.22 4.78
CA SER A 44 -9.67 -7.92 3.50
C SER A 44 -8.52 -8.91 3.47
N ILE A 45 -8.86 -10.17 3.62
CA ILE A 45 -7.93 -11.28 3.35
C ILE A 45 -7.66 -11.37 1.84
N ALA A 46 -8.64 -11.01 1.02
CA ALA A 46 -8.47 -11.04 -0.43
C ALA A 46 -7.38 -10.05 -0.90
N LEU A 47 -7.30 -8.88 -0.29
CA LEU A 47 -6.21 -7.94 -0.57
C LEU A 47 -4.86 -8.50 -0.12
N GLN A 48 -4.82 -9.15 1.04
CA GLN A 48 -3.60 -9.80 1.50
C GLN A 48 -3.11 -10.82 0.47
N ASP A 49 -4.02 -11.64 -0.05
CA ASP A 49 -3.68 -12.64 -1.05
C ASP A 49 -3.17 -12.00 -2.34
N ALA A 50 -3.80 -10.91 -2.77
CA ALA A 50 -3.37 -10.20 -3.97
C ALA A 50 -1.95 -9.65 -3.82
N ILE A 51 -1.64 -9.08 -2.66
CA ILE A 51 -0.30 -8.54 -2.38
C ILE A 51 0.74 -9.65 -2.42
N ARG A 52 0.42 -10.82 -1.85
CA ARG A 52 1.35 -11.95 -1.85
C ARG A 52 1.56 -12.55 -3.23
N ALA A 53 0.61 -12.37 -4.13
CA ALA A 53 0.65 -12.99 -5.46
C ALA A 53 1.57 -12.27 -6.44
N VAL A 54 1.89 -11.01 -6.18
CA VAL A 54 2.69 -10.18 -7.10
C VAL A 54 4.13 -10.05 -6.62
N THR A 55 5.01 -9.66 -7.54
CA THR A 55 6.44 -9.55 -7.23
C THR A 55 6.83 -8.17 -6.73
N ALA A 56 6.06 -7.12 -7.08
CA ALA A 56 6.35 -5.76 -6.64
C ALA A 56 6.20 -5.66 -5.12
N PRO A 57 7.18 -5.07 -4.42
CA PRO A 57 7.01 -4.80 -2.98
C PRO A 57 5.90 -3.77 -2.76
N VAL A 58 5.11 -3.98 -1.71
CA VAL A 58 3.99 -3.11 -1.37
C VAL A 58 4.29 -2.44 -0.03
N ILE A 59 4.15 -1.12 0.02
CA ILE A 59 4.20 -0.37 1.26
C ILE A 59 2.76 0.01 1.63
N GLU A 60 2.33 -0.43 2.79
CA GLU A 60 1.03 -0.06 3.33
C GLU A 60 1.11 1.35 3.90
N VAL A 61 0.15 2.21 3.53
CA VAL A 61 0.14 3.61 3.96
C VAL A 61 -1.21 3.96 4.58
N HIS A 62 -1.16 4.70 5.68
CA HIS A 62 -2.34 5.30 6.30
C HIS A 62 -2.05 6.77 6.57
N ILE A 63 -2.99 7.63 6.20
CA ILE A 63 -2.86 9.07 6.40
C ILE A 63 -2.88 9.40 7.89
N SER A 64 -3.80 8.77 8.64
CA SER A 64 -3.92 8.96 10.07
C SER A 64 -3.06 7.96 10.84
N ASN A 65 -2.78 8.29 12.12
CA ASN A 65 -2.20 7.32 13.02
C ASN A 65 -3.32 6.38 13.48
N VAL A 66 -3.37 5.19 12.90
CA VAL A 66 -4.43 4.22 13.17
C VAL A 66 -4.48 3.79 14.64
N HIS A 67 -3.38 3.92 15.35
CA HIS A 67 -3.31 3.51 16.76
C HIS A 67 -4.00 4.48 17.70
N THR A 68 -4.35 5.67 17.23
CA THR A 68 -5.12 6.65 18.01
C THR A 68 -6.61 6.60 17.68
N ARG A 69 -7.02 5.69 16.80
CA ARG A 69 -8.40 5.55 16.36
C ARG A 69 -9.04 4.34 17.02
N GLU A 70 -10.20 3.92 16.51
CA GLU A 70 -10.95 2.79 17.09
C GLU A 70 -10.09 1.52 17.12
N GLU A 71 -10.35 0.68 18.09
CA GLU A 71 -9.55 -0.53 18.32
C GLU A 71 -9.48 -1.42 17.08
N PHE A 72 -10.57 -1.54 16.30
CA PHE A 72 -10.54 -2.39 15.11
C PHE A 72 -9.56 -1.91 14.05
N ARG A 73 -9.08 -0.66 14.14
CA ARG A 73 -8.10 -0.12 13.21
C ARG A 73 -6.65 -0.43 13.64
N HIS A 74 -6.47 -1.00 14.82
CA HIS A 74 -5.12 -1.35 15.29
C HIS A 74 -4.58 -2.59 14.61
N LYS A 75 -5.44 -3.43 14.04
CA LYS A 75 -5.03 -4.66 13.39
C LYS A 75 -5.16 -4.52 11.88
N SER A 76 -4.09 -4.85 11.16
CA SER A 76 -4.08 -4.89 9.71
C SER A 76 -4.08 -6.33 9.22
N MET A 77 -4.95 -6.61 8.26
CA MET A 77 -4.99 -7.91 7.59
C MET A 77 -3.96 -7.98 6.47
N ILE A 78 -3.36 -6.85 6.08
CA ILE A 78 -2.46 -6.83 4.92
C ILE A 78 -1.01 -6.57 5.29
N SER A 79 -0.71 -6.06 6.49
CA SER A 79 0.66 -5.71 6.88
C SER A 79 1.62 -6.88 6.76
N CYS A 80 1.17 -8.08 7.07
CA CYS A 80 2.02 -9.27 7.02
C CYS A 80 2.47 -9.63 5.60
N ALA A 81 1.78 -9.11 4.59
CA ALA A 81 2.14 -9.31 3.18
C ALA A 81 2.93 -8.14 2.61
N CYS A 82 2.97 -7.02 3.30
CA CYS A 82 3.63 -5.80 2.83
C CYS A 82 5.10 -5.78 3.22
N ALA A 83 5.89 -5.04 2.46
CA ALA A 83 7.31 -4.83 2.75
C ALA A 83 7.51 -3.89 3.93
N GLY A 84 6.56 -2.99 4.17
CA GLY A 84 6.61 -2.07 5.29
C GLY A 84 5.30 -1.32 5.46
N VAL A 85 5.21 -0.55 6.56
CA VAL A 85 4.00 0.18 6.91
C VAL A 85 4.39 1.60 7.33
N ILE A 86 3.67 2.59 6.83
CA ILE A 86 3.83 3.99 7.23
C ILE A 86 2.45 4.52 7.58
N CYS A 87 2.32 5.13 8.75
CA CYS A 87 1.05 5.73 9.14
C CYS A 87 1.27 7.00 9.96
N GLY A 88 0.31 7.93 9.87
CA GLY A 88 0.26 9.05 10.80
C GLY A 88 0.85 10.37 10.33
N PHE A 89 1.31 10.48 9.10
CA PHE A 89 1.99 11.69 8.62
C PHE A 89 1.19 12.42 7.55
N GLY A 90 -0.13 12.20 7.52
CA GLY A 90 -0.99 12.85 6.54
C GLY A 90 -0.59 12.44 5.12
N LEU A 91 -0.77 13.35 4.18
CA LEU A 91 -0.42 13.08 2.79
C LEU A 91 1.07 12.86 2.58
N HIS A 92 1.91 13.34 3.49
CA HIS A 92 3.35 13.12 3.43
C HIS A 92 3.71 11.63 3.56
N SER A 93 2.80 10.82 4.10
CA SER A 93 2.99 9.37 4.20
C SER A 93 3.25 8.74 2.84
N TYR A 94 2.59 9.22 1.79
CA TYR A 94 2.80 8.70 0.43
C TYR A 94 4.22 8.98 -0.05
N ARG A 95 4.73 10.17 0.20
CA ARG A 95 6.08 10.52 -0.18
C ARG A 95 7.11 9.66 0.54
N LEU A 96 6.91 9.46 1.84
CA LEU A 96 7.79 8.60 2.63
C LEU A 96 7.81 7.17 2.08
N ALA A 97 6.66 6.67 1.65
CA ALA A 97 6.57 5.33 1.09
C ALA A 97 7.33 5.22 -0.25
N ILE A 98 7.22 6.24 -1.10
CA ILE A 98 7.95 6.27 -2.36
C ILE A 98 9.45 6.27 -2.09
N GLU A 99 9.90 7.10 -1.15
CA GLU A 99 11.31 7.15 -0.77
C GLU A 99 11.80 5.81 -0.24
N ALA A 100 10.97 5.14 0.57
CA ALA A 100 11.31 3.82 1.09
C ALA A 100 11.50 2.80 -0.05
N LEU A 101 10.62 2.85 -1.06
CA LEU A 101 10.74 1.96 -2.22
C LEU A 101 11.99 2.25 -3.04
N LEU A 102 12.34 3.53 -3.21
CA LEU A 102 13.53 3.91 -3.96
C LEU A 102 14.82 3.44 -3.27
N MET A 103 14.80 3.30 -1.96
CA MET A 103 15.96 2.87 -1.20
C MET A 103 16.12 1.35 -1.12
N ARG A 104 15.12 0.59 -1.53
CA ARG A 104 15.22 -0.87 -1.53
C ARG A 104 16.12 -1.35 -2.65
N LYS A 105 16.85 -2.37 -2.35
CA LYS A 105 17.72 -3.03 -3.33
C LYS A 105 17.10 -4.30 -3.85
#